data_99b136a8c778d94c5a827c7ce4660dce
#
_entry.id   99b136a8c778d94c5a827c7ce4660dce
#
_cell.length_a   1.000
_cell.length_b   1.000
_cell.length_c   1.000
_cell.angle_alpha   90.00
_cell.angle_beta   90.00
_cell.angle_gamma   90.00
#
_symmetry.space_group_name_H-M   'P 1'
#
loop_
_entity.id
_entity.type
_entity.pdbx_description
1 polymer ?
#
loop_
_entity_poly.entity_id
_entity_poly.type
_entity_poly.pdbx_seq_one_letter_code
_entity_poly.pdbx_strand_id
1 'polypeptide(L)'
;GTMIQSYKLSEADFRGSRFADWPSDLKGNNDLLVLTKPEVIREIHDAYLAAGADILETNTFNSTTIAMADYAMEALSAEINLEAAKLARASADAWTAKTPDRPRYVAGVLGPTNRTCSISPDVNDPAFRNVTFNQLVEAYRESTHALIAGGSDLIMIETVFDTLNAKAAIYAVQVEMEAMGVKLPLMISGTITDASGRTLSGQTTEGFYNSLRHAEPLSFGLNCALGPDELRQYVQELSRIAEGYVTAHPNAGLPNAFGEYDLDAANMAEQIGEWARAGFLNIIGGCCGTTPEHIAAMAAAVEGVAPRALPDIPVACRLSGLEPLNIHADSLFVNVGERTNVTGSAKFKRLIKEEKYNEALDVARQQVESGAQIIDINMDEGMLDAEAAMVRFLNLIAGEPDIARVPIMIDSSKWEVIEKGLQCIQGKGIVNSISMKEGIEPFIEHARKVRRYGAAMVVMAFDEVGQADTRARKIEICRRAYKILTEEVGFPPEDIIFDPNIFAVATGIEEHNNYAMDFIGACEDIKRELPHAMISGGVSNVSFSFRGNDPVREAIHAVFLYYAIRNGMDMGIVNAGQLA
;
A
#
# COMPACT_ATOMS: atom_id res chain seq x y z
N GLY A 1 9.93 -22.49 9.81
CA GLY A 1 8.95 -23.26 10.60
C GLY A 1 9.01 -24.76 10.29
N THR A 2 8.75 -25.15 9.05
CA THR A 2 8.67 -26.56 8.62
C THR A 2 9.89 -27.38 9.04
N MET A 3 11.09 -26.89 8.75
CA MET A 3 12.32 -27.61 9.11
C MET A 3 12.60 -27.60 10.61
N ILE A 4 12.25 -26.53 11.33
CA ILE A 4 12.38 -26.47 12.79
C ILE A 4 11.54 -27.57 13.46
N GLN A 5 10.32 -27.79 12.97
CA GLN A 5 9.42 -28.83 13.50
C GLN A 5 10.04 -30.22 13.42
N SER A 6 10.85 -30.52 12.40
CA SER A 6 11.50 -31.83 12.24
C SER A 6 12.52 -32.16 13.36
N TYR A 7 13.04 -31.14 14.02
CA TYR A 7 13.97 -31.30 15.16
C TYR A 7 13.24 -31.69 16.47
N LYS A 8 11.92 -31.54 16.53
CA LYS A 8 11.12 -31.89 17.74
C LYS A 8 11.67 -31.29 19.03
N LEU A 9 12.03 -29.99 18.97
CA LEU A 9 12.62 -29.29 20.10
C LEU A 9 11.66 -29.20 21.29
N SER A 10 12.20 -29.38 22.50
CA SER A 10 11.49 -29.27 23.77
C SER A 10 11.45 -27.82 24.26
N GLU A 11 10.62 -27.54 25.27
CA GLU A 11 10.62 -26.24 25.96
C GLU A 11 12.03 -25.86 26.47
N ALA A 12 12.76 -26.81 27.00
CA ALA A 12 14.14 -26.58 27.46
C ALA A 12 15.08 -26.19 26.32
N ASP A 13 14.89 -26.73 25.12
CA ASP A 13 15.66 -26.34 23.93
C ASP A 13 15.41 -24.91 23.53
N PHE A 14 14.14 -24.46 23.54
CA PHE A 14 13.78 -23.07 23.25
C PHE A 14 14.33 -22.10 24.29
N ARG A 15 14.34 -22.48 25.58
CA ARG A 15 14.86 -21.62 26.64
C ARG A 15 16.38 -21.51 26.61
N GLY A 16 17.09 -22.59 26.32
CA GLY A 16 18.53 -22.65 26.49
C GLY A 16 18.92 -22.38 27.96
N SER A 17 20.18 -22.09 28.20
CA SER A 17 20.66 -21.69 29.54
C SER A 17 20.26 -20.24 29.89
N ARG A 18 20.20 -19.37 28.89
CA ARG A 18 19.98 -17.93 29.09
C ARG A 18 18.57 -17.60 29.60
N PHE A 19 17.56 -18.36 29.18
CA PHE A 19 16.17 -18.12 29.51
C PHE A 19 15.52 -19.23 30.32
N ALA A 20 16.33 -20.00 31.05
CA ALA A 20 15.88 -21.14 31.86
C ALA A 20 14.74 -20.78 32.81
N ASP A 21 14.81 -19.59 33.43
CA ASP A 21 13.86 -19.10 34.41
C ASP A 21 12.86 -18.08 33.84
N TRP A 22 12.69 -18.03 32.51
CA TRP A 22 11.77 -17.09 31.87
C TRP A 22 10.33 -17.38 32.32
N PRO A 23 9.52 -16.34 32.64
CA PRO A 23 8.22 -16.54 33.29
C PRO A 23 7.13 -17.14 32.39
N SER A 24 7.25 -17.05 31.07
CA SER A 24 6.30 -17.61 30.11
C SER A 24 6.92 -18.77 29.32
N ASP A 25 6.06 -19.62 28.76
CA ASP A 25 6.49 -20.70 27.87
C ASP A 25 7.08 -20.12 26.59
N LEU A 26 8.19 -20.69 26.13
CA LEU A 26 8.93 -20.22 24.95
C LEU A 26 8.86 -21.18 23.77
N LYS A 27 8.33 -22.40 23.96
CA LYS A 27 8.14 -23.35 22.86
C LYS A 27 7.21 -22.77 21.80
N GLY A 28 7.68 -22.76 20.56
CA GLY A 28 6.99 -22.14 19.44
C GLY A 28 7.52 -20.75 19.07
N ASN A 29 8.35 -20.13 19.91
CA ASN A 29 9.08 -18.91 19.56
C ASN A 29 10.29 -19.26 18.69
N ASN A 30 10.02 -19.59 17.43
CA ASN A 30 11.04 -20.08 16.50
C ASN A 30 12.17 -19.08 16.26
N ASP A 31 11.88 -17.78 16.31
CA ASP A 31 12.85 -16.73 16.05
C ASP A 31 13.87 -16.61 17.18
N LEU A 32 13.49 -16.97 18.41
CA LEU A 32 14.38 -17.02 19.55
C LEU A 32 15.52 -18.02 19.36
N LEU A 33 15.33 -19.03 18.53
CA LEU A 33 16.32 -20.09 18.29
C LEU A 33 17.63 -19.56 17.71
N VAL A 34 17.66 -18.39 17.11
CA VAL A 34 18.92 -17.76 16.68
C VAL A 34 19.83 -17.45 17.87
N LEU A 35 19.27 -17.29 19.07
CA LEU A 35 20.01 -17.07 20.30
C LEU A 35 20.25 -18.38 21.10
N THR A 36 19.25 -19.27 21.14
CA THR A 36 19.28 -20.47 22.01
C THR A 36 19.73 -21.75 21.32
N LYS A 37 19.51 -21.86 20.02
CA LYS A 37 19.91 -23.02 19.18
C LYS A 37 20.45 -22.58 17.82
N PRO A 38 21.44 -21.68 17.75
CA PRO A 38 21.94 -21.15 16.48
C PRO A 38 22.47 -22.25 15.54
N GLU A 39 22.97 -23.37 16.08
CA GLU A 39 23.41 -24.52 15.30
C GLU A 39 22.29 -25.14 14.46
N VAL A 40 21.06 -25.21 15.00
CA VAL A 40 19.88 -25.72 14.28
C VAL A 40 19.55 -24.81 13.11
N ILE A 41 19.54 -23.52 13.33
CA ILE A 41 19.22 -22.53 12.27
C ILE A 41 20.30 -22.56 11.18
N ARG A 42 21.58 -22.69 11.55
CA ARG A 42 22.68 -22.84 10.58
C ARG A 42 22.53 -24.10 9.73
N GLU A 43 22.27 -25.24 10.35
CA GLU A 43 22.02 -26.49 9.63
C GLU A 43 20.89 -26.38 8.63
N ILE A 44 19.81 -25.70 8.99
CA ILE A 44 18.67 -25.44 8.08
C ILE A 44 19.09 -24.55 6.91
N HIS A 45 19.80 -23.46 7.16
CA HIS A 45 20.32 -22.60 6.09
C HIS A 45 21.22 -23.36 5.14
N ASP A 46 22.14 -24.14 5.66
CA ASP A 46 23.06 -24.94 4.85
C ASP A 46 22.34 -26.02 4.03
N ALA A 47 21.28 -26.63 4.58
CA ALA A 47 20.49 -27.63 3.87
C ALA A 47 19.76 -27.02 2.65
N TYR A 48 19.19 -25.82 2.79
CA TYR A 48 18.55 -25.11 1.67
C TYR A 48 19.57 -24.64 0.62
N LEU A 49 20.73 -24.16 1.05
CA LEU A 49 21.81 -23.79 0.12
C LEU A 49 22.36 -25.00 -0.65
N ALA A 50 22.51 -26.14 0.03
CA ALA A 50 22.91 -27.41 -0.61
C ALA A 50 21.86 -27.89 -1.63
N ALA A 51 20.58 -27.62 -1.39
CA ALA A 51 19.47 -27.91 -2.31
C ALA A 51 19.44 -26.99 -3.53
N GLY A 52 20.18 -25.88 -3.52
CA GLY A 52 20.28 -24.97 -4.65
C GLY A 52 19.64 -23.61 -4.46
N ALA A 53 19.27 -23.23 -3.23
CA ALA A 53 18.78 -21.90 -2.96
C ALA A 53 19.86 -20.82 -3.23
N ASP A 54 19.44 -19.71 -3.81
CA ASP A 54 20.30 -18.54 -4.09
C ASP A 54 20.11 -17.43 -3.06
N ILE A 55 18.92 -17.35 -2.44
CA ILE A 55 18.54 -16.35 -1.45
C ILE A 55 18.10 -17.06 -0.19
N LEU A 56 18.73 -16.72 0.94
CA LEU A 56 18.31 -17.15 2.26
C LEU A 56 17.42 -16.10 2.91
N GLU A 57 16.34 -16.53 3.52
CA GLU A 57 15.53 -15.71 4.41
C GLU A 57 16.05 -15.82 5.85
N THR A 58 16.18 -14.69 6.55
CA THR A 58 16.51 -14.68 7.97
C THR A 58 15.37 -15.29 8.80
N ASN A 59 15.70 -15.92 9.92
CA ASN A 59 14.70 -16.49 10.83
C ASN A 59 14.10 -15.41 11.73
N THR A 60 13.37 -14.46 11.13
CA THR A 60 12.86 -13.24 11.78
C THR A 60 11.39 -12.91 11.46
N PHE A 61 10.61 -13.94 11.16
CA PHE A 61 9.20 -13.75 10.76
C PHE A 61 8.35 -13.03 11.84
N ASN A 62 8.58 -13.35 13.12
CA ASN A 62 7.87 -12.79 14.28
C ASN A 62 8.81 -12.02 15.23
N SER A 63 9.78 -11.30 14.69
CA SER A 63 10.84 -10.71 15.50
C SER A 63 10.68 -9.22 15.79
N THR A 64 9.51 -8.63 15.48
CA THR A 64 9.22 -7.26 15.89
C THR A 64 8.97 -7.16 17.39
N THR A 65 9.13 -5.98 17.96
CA THR A 65 8.78 -5.71 19.37
C THR A 65 7.31 -6.07 19.66
N ILE A 66 6.42 -5.83 18.72
CA ILE A 66 4.98 -6.12 18.83
C ILE A 66 4.75 -7.63 18.92
N ALA A 67 5.36 -8.42 18.03
CA ALA A 67 5.21 -9.88 18.04
C ALA A 67 5.91 -10.52 19.26
N MET A 68 7.07 -10.02 19.66
CA MET A 68 7.82 -10.51 20.83
C MET A 68 7.13 -10.19 22.15
N ALA A 69 6.20 -9.24 22.18
CA ALA A 69 5.38 -8.94 23.36
C ALA A 69 4.59 -10.15 23.87
N ASP A 70 4.23 -11.08 23.00
CA ASP A 70 3.54 -12.33 23.38
C ASP A 70 4.36 -13.21 24.33
N TYR A 71 5.69 -13.03 24.31
CA TYR A 71 6.63 -13.75 25.16
C TYR A 71 7.30 -12.84 26.20
N ALA A 72 6.85 -11.59 26.35
CA ALA A 72 7.51 -10.57 27.18
C ALA A 72 8.99 -10.36 26.79
N MET A 73 9.30 -10.45 25.50
CA MET A 73 10.65 -10.38 24.93
C MET A 73 10.87 -9.20 23.98
N GLU A 74 10.10 -8.13 24.11
CA GLU A 74 10.22 -6.94 23.28
C GLU A 74 11.65 -6.38 23.23
N ALA A 75 12.33 -6.40 24.37
CA ALA A 75 13.69 -5.90 24.49
C ALA A 75 14.73 -6.71 23.69
N LEU A 76 14.37 -7.91 23.24
CA LEU A 76 15.26 -8.80 22.47
C LEU A 76 15.07 -8.65 20.95
N SER A 77 14.12 -7.89 20.49
CA SER A 77 13.81 -7.76 19.06
C SER A 77 15.05 -7.37 18.24
N ALA A 78 15.77 -6.33 18.63
CA ALA A 78 16.97 -5.90 17.92
C ALA A 78 18.06 -6.97 17.90
N GLU A 79 18.32 -7.63 19.03
CA GLU A 79 19.33 -8.69 19.14
C GLU A 79 18.98 -9.91 18.26
N ILE A 80 17.72 -10.35 18.28
CA ILE A 80 17.25 -11.48 17.48
C ILE A 80 17.42 -11.18 15.98
N ASN A 81 16.98 -10.03 15.51
CA ASN A 81 17.12 -9.64 14.10
C ASN A 81 18.60 -9.54 13.69
N LEU A 82 19.45 -8.96 14.53
CA LEU A 82 20.88 -8.83 14.27
C LEU A 82 21.56 -10.21 14.15
N GLU A 83 21.35 -11.08 15.12
CA GLU A 83 21.97 -12.40 15.15
C GLU A 83 21.42 -13.31 14.04
N ALA A 84 20.13 -13.22 13.73
CA ALA A 84 19.53 -13.94 12.60
C ALA A 84 20.18 -13.55 11.26
N ALA A 85 20.37 -12.26 11.01
CA ALA A 85 21.02 -11.77 9.81
C ALA A 85 22.49 -12.22 9.74
N LYS A 86 23.22 -12.18 10.85
CA LYS A 86 24.62 -12.68 10.93
C LYS A 86 24.72 -14.17 10.64
N LEU A 87 23.80 -14.99 11.15
CA LEU A 87 23.77 -16.43 10.88
C LEU A 87 23.56 -16.72 9.39
N ALA A 88 22.57 -16.08 8.80
CA ALA A 88 22.29 -16.22 7.36
C ALA A 88 23.47 -15.72 6.51
N ARG A 89 24.06 -14.58 6.87
CA ARG A 89 25.25 -14.03 6.20
C ARG A 89 26.43 -15.00 6.23
N ALA A 90 26.71 -15.59 7.36
CA ALA A 90 27.81 -16.56 7.51
C ALA A 90 27.63 -17.79 6.62
N SER A 91 26.44 -18.36 6.56
CA SER A 91 26.12 -19.48 5.67
C SER A 91 26.21 -19.07 4.19
N ALA A 92 25.63 -17.94 3.81
CA ALA A 92 25.67 -17.42 2.44
C ALA A 92 27.12 -17.19 1.96
N ASP A 93 27.97 -16.59 2.79
CA ASP A 93 29.38 -16.34 2.48
C ASP A 93 30.17 -17.64 2.35
N ALA A 94 29.96 -18.60 3.23
CA ALA A 94 30.63 -19.90 3.17
C ALA A 94 30.29 -20.67 1.90
N TRP A 95 29.03 -20.65 1.47
CA TRP A 95 28.60 -21.29 0.23
C TRP A 95 29.04 -20.52 -1.03
N THR A 96 29.05 -19.22 -1.01
CA THR A 96 29.58 -18.38 -2.10
C THR A 96 31.08 -18.66 -2.29
N ALA A 97 31.85 -18.82 -1.20
CA ALA A 97 33.27 -19.17 -1.27
C ALA A 97 33.54 -20.51 -1.95
N LYS A 98 32.62 -21.49 -1.81
CA LYS A 98 32.73 -22.80 -2.49
C LYS A 98 32.46 -22.69 -4.00
N THR A 99 31.56 -21.80 -4.41
CA THR A 99 31.16 -21.60 -5.80
C THR A 99 31.02 -20.09 -6.10
N PRO A 100 32.17 -19.38 -6.32
CA PRO A 100 32.18 -17.93 -6.46
C PRO A 100 31.34 -17.39 -7.64
N ASP A 101 31.18 -18.21 -8.66
CA ASP A 101 30.34 -17.86 -9.84
C ASP A 101 28.83 -17.89 -9.54
N ARG A 102 28.47 -18.39 -8.36
CA ARG A 102 27.09 -18.45 -7.89
C ARG A 102 26.96 -17.80 -6.51
N PRO A 103 26.86 -16.47 -6.44
CA PRO A 103 26.73 -15.76 -5.18
C PRO A 103 25.41 -16.11 -4.48
N ARG A 104 25.44 -16.14 -3.14
CA ARG A 104 24.25 -16.31 -2.29
C ARG A 104 23.94 -15.02 -1.57
N TYR A 105 22.67 -14.73 -1.43
CA TYR A 105 22.16 -13.49 -0.87
C TYR A 105 21.34 -13.74 0.39
N VAL A 106 21.24 -12.74 1.24
CA VAL A 106 20.44 -12.75 2.45
C VAL A 106 19.33 -11.74 2.36
N ALA A 107 18.09 -12.22 2.47
CA ALA A 107 16.89 -11.41 2.62
C ALA A 107 16.59 -11.25 4.12
N GLY A 108 16.66 -10.03 4.62
CA GLY A 108 16.21 -9.68 5.95
C GLY A 108 14.69 -9.63 5.99
N VAL A 109 14.06 -10.56 6.70
CA VAL A 109 12.61 -10.77 6.68
C VAL A 109 11.91 -9.91 7.71
N LEU A 110 10.90 -9.17 7.25
CA LEU A 110 9.88 -8.50 8.05
C LEU A 110 8.55 -9.20 7.81
N GLY A 111 8.07 -9.94 8.79
CA GLY A 111 6.78 -10.61 8.76
C GLY A 111 5.64 -9.68 9.19
N PRO A 112 4.38 -10.11 9.05
CA PRO A 112 3.24 -9.41 9.61
C PRO A 112 3.28 -9.47 11.13
N THR A 113 2.64 -8.50 11.77
CA THR A 113 2.41 -8.56 13.22
C THR A 113 1.11 -9.29 13.53
N ASN A 114 0.93 -9.70 14.77
CA ASN A 114 -0.34 -10.24 15.28
C ASN A 114 -1.43 -9.18 15.50
N ARG A 115 -1.14 -7.92 15.16
CA ARG A 115 -2.08 -6.79 15.22
C ARG A 115 -2.17 -6.12 13.87
N THR A 116 -3.39 -5.68 13.50
CA THR A 116 -3.65 -5.05 12.21
C THR A 116 -4.21 -3.65 12.34
N CYS A 117 -3.84 -2.77 11.42
CA CYS A 117 -4.37 -1.42 11.35
C CYS A 117 -5.72 -1.31 10.63
N SER A 118 -6.12 -2.35 9.89
CA SER A 118 -7.35 -2.31 9.06
C SER A 118 -8.52 -3.10 9.64
N ILE A 119 -8.30 -3.92 10.66
CA ILE A 119 -9.30 -4.81 11.24
C ILE A 119 -9.42 -4.54 12.73
N SER A 120 -10.65 -4.35 13.22
CA SER A 120 -10.91 -4.26 14.66
C SER A 120 -10.80 -5.63 15.32
N PRO A 121 -10.09 -5.75 16.43
CA PRO A 121 -10.15 -6.96 17.27
C PRO A 121 -11.41 -7.01 18.16
N ASP A 122 -12.18 -5.92 18.22
CA ASP A 122 -13.42 -5.83 19.00
C ASP A 122 -14.64 -5.80 18.06
N VAL A 123 -15.44 -6.84 18.12
CA VAL A 123 -16.66 -6.96 17.29
C VAL A 123 -17.73 -5.92 17.65
N ASN A 124 -17.67 -5.33 18.83
CA ASN A 124 -18.62 -4.31 19.29
C ASN A 124 -18.18 -2.87 18.96
N ASP A 125 -16.91 -2.67 18.63
CA ASP A 125 -16.39 -1.39 18.17
C ASP A 125 -15.55 -1.56 16.89
N PRO A 126 -16.17 -1.52 15.71
CA PRO A 126 -15.49 -1.68 14.43
C PRO A 126 -14.42 -0.62 14.14
N ALA A 127 -14.49 0.53 14.82
CA ALA A 127 -13.50 1.60 14.68
C ALA A 127 -12.25 1.40 15.56
N PHE A 128 -12.30 0.50 16.53
CA PHE A 128 -11.19 0.26 17.43
C PHE A 128 -10.01 -0.41 16.71
N ARG A 129 -8.79 0.01 17.07
CA ARG A 129 -7.54 -0.62 16.63
C ARG A 129 -6.63 -0.81 17.85
N ASN A 130 -5.99 -1.97 17.96
CA ASN A 130 -5.05 -2.26 19.04
C ASN A 130 -3.59 -1.98 18.68
N VAL A 131 -3.37 -1.36 17.54
CA VAL A 131 -2.08 -0.87 17.09
C VAL A 131 -2.28 0.34 16.18
N THR A 132 -1.38 1.30 16.24
CA THR A 132 -1.36 2.46 15.34
C THR A 132 -0.31 2.27 14.24
N PHE A 133 -0.47 3.00 13.13
CA PHE A 133 0.51 3.04 12.06
C PHE A 133 1.90 3.44 12.58
N ASN A 134 1.98 4.46 13.43
CA ASN A 134 3.26 4.92 13.98
C ASN A 134 3.92 3.90 14.92
N GLN A 135 3.15 3.14 15.69
CA GLN A 135 3.68 2.04 16.49
C GLN A 135 4.27 0.94 15.63
N LEU A 136 3.63 0.61 14.51
CA LEU A 136 4.17 -0.34 13.53
C LEU A 136 5.45 0.20 12.88
N VAL A 137 5.48 1.47 12.48
CA VAL A 137 6.68 2.10 11.91
C VAL A 137 7.85 1.99 12.88
N GLU A 138 7.65 2.30 14.15
CA GLU A 138 8.69 2.21 15.18
C GLU A 138 9.21 0.79 15.34
N ALA A 139 8.32 -0.20 15.43
CA ALA A 139 8.68 -1.61 15.54
C ALA A 139 9.46 -2.11 14.32
N TYR A 140 8.99 -1.78 13.12
CA TYR A 140 9.66 -2.19 11.88
C TYR A 140 10.98 -1.46 11.65
N ARG A 141 11.14 -0.23 12.10
CA ARG A 141 12.42 0.48 12.03
C ARG A 141 13.50 -0.22 12.84
N GLU A 142 13.20 -0.62 14.07
CA GLU A 142 14.13 -1.34 14.94
C GLU A 142 14.58 -2.65 14.30
N SER A 143 13.63 -3.44 13.79
CA SER A 143 13.94 -4.69 13.09
C SER A 143 14.78 -4.45 11.83
N THR A 144 14.43 -3.46 11.02
CA THR A 144 15.13 -3.12 9.77
C THR A 144 16.58 -2.71 10.05
N HIS A 145 16.79 -1.85 11.06
CA HIS A 145 18.13 -1.43 11.46
C HIS A 145 19.02 -2.63 11.79
N ALA A 146 18.52 -3.53 12.63
CA ALA A 146 19.27 -4.71 13.05
C ALA A 146 19.55 -5.68 11.88
N LEU A 147 18.57 -5.89 10.99
CA LEU A 147 18.74 -6.75 9.81
C LEU A 147 19.80 -6.21 8.85
N ILE A 148 19.81 -4.91 8.61
CA ILE A 148 20.83 -4.26 7.77
C ILE A 148 22.19 -4.32 8.44
N ALA A 149 22.30 -4.00 9.72
CA ALA A 149 23.55 -4.06 10.49
C ALA A 149 24.12 -5.47 10.54
N GLY A 150 23.28 -6.50 10.53
CA GLY A 150 23.67 -7.91 10.53
C GLY A 150 24.15 -8.44 9.17
N GLY A 151 24.02 -7.66 8.10
CA GLY A 151 24.56 -8.01 6.78
C GLY A 151 23.54 -8.52 5.76
N SER A 152 22.27 -8.17 5.90
CA SER A 152 21.26 -8.46 4.87
C SER A 152 21.60 -7.73 3.57
N ASP A 153 21.43 -8.42 2.43
CA ASP A 153 21.62 -7.84 1.09
C ASP A 153 20.38 -7.12 0.58
N LEU A 154 19.21 -7.52 1.07
CA LEU A 154 17.91 -6.98 0.73
C LEU A 154 16.95 -7.13 1.91
N ILE A 155 15.84 -6.41 1.88
CA ILE A 155 14.75 -6.53 2.85
C ILE A 155 13.54 -7.15 2.16
N MET A 156 12.90 -8.10 2.83
CA MET A 156 11.68 -8.76 2.34
C MET A 156 10.55 -8.54 3.33
N ILE A 157 9.48 -7.91 2.85
CA ILE A 157 8.20 -7.79 3.57
C ILE A 157 7.31 -8.90 3.03
N GLU A 158 7.04 -9.91 3.85
CA GLU A 158 6.34 -11.12 3.42
C GLU A 158 5.02 -11.35 4.15
N THR A 159 4.19 -12.20 3.56
CA THR A 159 2.91 -12.65 4.12
C THR A 159 1.98 -11.46 4.44
N VAL A 160 1.97 -10.51 3.53
CA VAL A 160 1.14 -9.30 3.67
C VAL A 160 -0.32 -9.69 3.49
N PHE A 161 -1.09 -9.62 4.57
CA PHE A 161 -2.54 -9.82 4.55
C PHE A 161 -3.32 -8.52 4.88
N ASP A 162 -2.62 -7.46 5.27
CA ASP A 162 -3.13 -6.11 5.48
C ASP A 162 -2.12 -5.11 4.90
N THR A 163 -2.48 -4.46 3.81
CA THR A 163 -1.58 -3.52 3.12
C THR A 163 -1.32 -2.25 3.91
N LEU A 164 -2.16 -1.91 4.90
CA LEU A 164 -1.85 -0.78 5.78
C LEU A 164 -0.66 -1.09 6.70
N ASN A 165 -0.59 -2.31 7.23
CA ASN A 165 0.60 -2.80 7.95
C ASN A 165 1.83 -2.82 7.04
N ALA A 166 1.69 -3.28 5.80
CA ALA A 166 2.78 -3.28 4.83
C ALA A 166 3.26 -1.87 4.48
N LYS A 167 2.36 -0.91 4.36
CA LYS A 167 2.73 0.51 4.18
C LYS A 167 3.55 1.04 5.36
N ALA A 168 3.20 0.67 6.58
CA ALA A 168 3.99 1.02 7.75
C ALA A 168 5.39 0.40 7.70
N ALA A 169 5.51 -0.86 7.26
CA ALA A 169 6.79 -1.52 7.07
C ALA A 169 7.62 -0.84 5.96
N ILE A 170 7.02 -0.51 4.82
CA ILE A 170 7.68 0.21 3.72
C ILE A 170 8.17 1.58 4.21
N TYR A 171 7.32 2.32 4.90
CA TYR A 171 7.68 3.62 5.49
C TYR A 171 8.89 3.50 6.41
N ALA A 172 8.86 2.51 7.31
CA ALA A 172 9.94 2.24 8.25
C ALA A 172 11.26 1.89 7.54
N VAL A 173 11.20 1.01 6.54
CA VAL A 173 12.37 0.59 5.75
C VAL A 173 12.99 1.79 5.02
N GLN A 174 12.18 2.62 4.39
CA GLN A 174 12.68 3.81 3.67
C GLN A 174 13.34 4.82 4.62
N VAL A 175 12.70 5.13 5.74
CA VAL A 175 13.24 6.05 6.75
C VAL A 175 14.54 5.51 7.33
N GLU A 176 14.59 4.22 7.64
CA GLU A 176 15.79 3.61 8.25
C GLU A 176 16.95 3.52 7.27
N MET A 177 16.70 3.19 6.01
CA MET A 177 17.73 3.20 4.97
C MET A 177 18.30 4.60 4.75
N GLU A 178 17.45 5.64 4.74
CA GLU A 178 17.91 7.03 4.69
C GLU A 178 18.79 7.38 5.89
N ALA A 179 18.36 7.01 7.11
CA ALA A 179 19.10 7.28 8.34
C ALA A 179 20.47 6.56 8.38
N MET A 180 20.56 5.35 7.82
CA MET A 180 21.80 4.58 7.74
C MET A 180 22.65 4.91 6.51
N GLY A 181 22.16 5.72 5.58
CA GLY A 181 22.85 6.06 4.34
C GLY A 181 23.05 4.88 3.39
N VAL A 182 22.13 3.92 3.40
CA VAL A 182 22.16 2.73 2.53
C VAL A 182 20.91 2.65 1.66
N LYS A 183 21.01 1.93 0.55
CA LYS A 183 19.88 1.61 -0.32
C LYS A 183 19.95 0.14 -0.69
N LEU A 184 19.08 -0.67 -0.09
CA LEU A 184 18.94 -2.09 -0.39
C LEU A 184 17.69 -2.34 -1.22
N PRO A 185 17.70 -3.37 -2.09
CA PRO A 185 16.49 -3.81 -2.76
C PRO A 185 15.41 -4.25 -1.76
N LEU A 186 14.16 -4.05 -2.12
CA LEU A 186 12.99 -4.46 -1.34
C LEU A 186 12.21 -5.50 -2.13
N MET A 187 11.87 -6.62 -1.49
CA MET A 187 10.91 -7.61 -1.99
C MET A 187 9.62 -7.51 -1.18
N ILE A 188 8.47 -7.59 -1.86
CA ILE A 188 7.15 -7.58 -1.23
C ILE A 188 6.39 -8.83 -1.66
N SER A 189 5.85 -9.56 -0.68
CA SER A 189 5.05 -10.75 -0.93
C SER A 189 3.76 -10.73 -0.10
N GLY A 190 2.63 -10.81 -0.81
CA GLY A 190 1.31 -10.86 -0.20
C GLY A 190 0.80 -12.26 0.02
N THR A 191 -0.29 -12.39 0.76
CA THR A 191 -0.97 -13.66 0.95
C THR A 191 -2.46 -13.53 0.63
N ILE A 192 -2.92 -14.43 -0.25
CA ILE A 192 -4.34 -14.59 -0.56
C ILE A 192 -4.90 -15.61 0.41
N THR A 193 -5.83 -15.20 1.26
CA THR A 193 -6.21 -15.94 2.46
C THR A 193 -7.11 -17.14 2.16
N ASP A 194 -7.91 -17.04 1.10
CA ASP A 194 -8.90 -18.06 0.78
C ASP A 194 -9.29 -18.08 -0.71
N ALA A 195 -10.22 -18.93 -1.05
CA ALA A 195 -10.75 -19.10 -2.40
C ALA A 195 -11.50 -17.86 -2.95
N SER A 196 -11.77 -16.83 -2.14
CA SER A 196 -12.36 -15.58 -2.63
C SER A 196 -11.36 -14.76 -3.47
N GLY A 197 -10.08 -15.07 -3.37
CA GLY A 197 -9.02 -14.36 -4.08
C GLY A 197 -8.63 -13.03 -3.45
N ARG A 198 -8.92 -12.87 -2.16
CA ARG A 198 -8.65 -11.62 -1.43
C ARG A 198 -7.68 -11.83 -0.27
N THR A 199 -6.98 -10.77 0.11
CA THR A 199 -6.23 -10.73 1.37
C THR A 199 -7.19 -10.78 2.56
N LEU A 200 -6.68 -11.00 3.77
CA LEU A 200 -7.51 -11.02 4.99
C LEU A 200 -8.27 -9.69 5.19
N SER A 201 -7.66 -8.57 4.86
CA SER A 201 -8.30 -7.26 4.93
C SER A 201 -9.21 -6.93 3.73
N GLY A 202 -9.41 -7.87 2.81
CA GLY A 202 -10.43 -7.83 1.76
C GLY A 202 -9.97 -7.35 0.40
N GLN A 203 -8.67 -7.08 0.18
CA GLN A 203 -8.17 -6.60 -1.09
C GLN A 203 -8.01 -7.71 -2.14
N THR A 204 -8.33 -7.37 -3.39
CA THR A 204 -7.97 -8.18 -4.56
C THR A 204 -6.46 -8.15 -4.79
N THR A 205 -5.94 -9.05 -5.62
CA THR A 205 -4.52 -9.09 -6.00
C THR A 205 -4.06 -7.76 -6.60
N GLU A 206 -4.81 -7.18 -7.52
CA GLU A 206 -4.46 -5.88 -8.12
C GLU A 206 -4.65 -4.72 -7.12
N GLY A 207 -5.63 -4.78 -6.24
CA GLY A 207 -5.76 -3.83 -5.13
C GLY A 207 -4.55 -3.83 -4.21
N PHE A 208 -4.06 -5.01 -3.86
CA PHE A 208 -2.80 -5.21 -3.12
C PHE A 208 -1.61 -4.59 -3.88
N TYR A 209 -1.47 -4.89 -5.16
CA TYR A 209 -0.40 -4.35 -5.99
C TYR A 209 -0.43 -2.82 -6.06
N ASN A 210 -1.57 -2.23 -6.40
CA ASN A 210 -1.73 -0.77 -6.50
C ASN A 210 -1.43 -0.06 -5.18
N SER A 211 -1.75 -0.68 -4.05
CA SER A 211 -1.54 -0.12 -2.71
C SER A 211 -0.07 -0.01 -2.33
N LEU A 212 0.80 -0.85 -2.88
CA LEU A 212 2.20 -0.99 -2.45
C LEU A 212 3.24 -0.69 -3.55
N ARG A 213 2.81 -0.50 -4.80
CA ARG A 213 3.73 -0.29 -5.93
C ARG A 213 4.63 0.96 -5.79
N HIS A 214 4.22 1.92 -4.98
CA HIS A 214 5.01 3.13 -4.69
C HIS A 214 6.38 2.82 -4.04
N ALA A 215 6.52 1.66 -3.43
CA ALA A 215 7.80 1.20 -2.87
C ALA A 215 8.85 0.91 -3.95
N GLU A 216 8.45 0.82 -5.22
CA GLU A 216 9.31 0.46 -6.35
C GLU A 216 10.17 -0.78 -6.03
N PRO A 217 9.56 -1.89 -5.57
CA PRO A 217 10.31 -3.04 -5.11
C PRO A 217 11.00 -3.77 -6.26
N LEU A 218 12.08 -4.49 -5.92
CA LEU A 218 12.73 -5.44 -6.83
C LEU A 218 11.73 -6.47 -7.34
N SER A 219 10.86 -6.95 -6.45
CA SER A 219 9.86 -7.95 -6.80
C SER A 219 8.56 -7.79 -6.01
N PHE A 220 7.46 -8.17 -6.68
CA PHE A 220 6.18 -8.48 -6.08
C PHE A 220 5.88 -9.96 -6.19
N GLY A 221 5.25 -10.52 -5.18
CA GLY A 221 4.87 -11.92 -5.21
C GLY A 221 3.75 -12.27 -4.27
N LEU A 222 3.48 -13.56 -4.21
CA LEU A 222 2.51 -14.16 -3.29
C LEU A 222 3.13 -15.34 -2.59
N ASN A 223 2.81 -15.52 -1.33
CA ASN A 223 3.26 -16.66 -0.53
C ASN A 223 2.18 -17.12 0.44
N CYS A 224 2.33 -18.36 0.89
CA CYS A 224 1.54 -18.96 1.94
C CYS A 224 0.03 -19.07 1.63
N ALA A 225 -0.74 -19.50 2.61
CA ALA A 225 -2.17 -19.76 2.64
C ALA A 225 -2.67 -20.82 1.64
N LEU A 226 -2.29 -20.71 0.38
CA LEU A 226 -2.74 -21.58 -0.71
C LEU A 226 -1.59 -22.46 -1.25
N GLY A 227 -1.96 -23.59 -1.81
CA GLY A 227 -1.07 -24.43 -2.61
C GLY A 227 -0.94 -23.91 -4.05
N PRO A 228 -0.10 -24.58 -4.87
CA PRO A 228 0.13 -24.13 -6.25
C PRO A 228 -1.14 -24.09 -7.11
N ASP A 229 -2.02 -25.07 -6.97
CA ASP A 229 -3.26 -25.14 -7.78
C ASP A 229 -4.12 -23.89 -7.63
N GLU A 230 -4.34 -23.47 -6.40
CA GLU A 230 -5.20 -22.32 -6.09
C GLU A 230 -4.49 -21.00 -6.36
N LEU A 231 -3.16 -20.94 -6.13
CA LEU A 231 -2.39 -19.70 -6.23
C LEU A 231 -2.09 -19.30 -7.67
N ARG A 232 -2.08 -20.23 -8.61
CA ARG A 232 -1.68 -20.02 -10.00
C ARG A 232 -2.34 -18.81 -10.66
N GLN A 233 -3.64 -18.69 -10.55
CA GLN A 233 -4.40 -17.62 -11.20
C GLN A 233 -3.97 -16.22 -10.71
N TYR A 234 -3.63 -16.08 -9.44
CA TYR A 234 -3.22 -14.80 -8.85
C TYR A 234 -1.78 -14.44 -9.20
N VAL A 235 -0.90 -15.42 -9.29
CA VAL A 235 0.46 -15.23 -9.80
C VAL A 235 0.42 -14.84 -11.29
N GLN A 236 -0.44 -15.45 -12.07
CA GLN A 236 -0.66 -15.08 -13.47
C GLN A 236 -1.14 -13.62 -13.60
N GLU A 237 -2.07 -13.19 -12.74
CA GLU A 237 -2.53 -11.80 -12.69
C GLU A 237 -1.37 -10.85 -12.38
N LEU A 238 -0.58 -11.11 -11.34
CA LEU A 238 0.61 -10.32 -11.02
C LEU A 238 1.60 -10.27 -12.19
N SER A 239 1.79 -11.38 -12.90
CA SER A 239 2.71 -11.44 -14.03
C SER A 239 2.36 -10.47 -15.16
N ARG A 240 1.11 -10.07 -15.27
CA ARG A 240 0.61 -9.13 -16.28
C ARG A 240 0.69 -7.68 -15.86
N ILE A 241 0.64 -7.39 -14.57
CA ILE A 241 0.52 -6.02 -14.05
C ILE A 241 1.77 -5.51 -13.33
N ALA A 242 2.64 -6.40 -12.85
CA ALA A 242 3.83 -6.01 -12.11
C ALA A 242 4.92 -5.42 -13.02
N GLU A 243 5.39 -4.23 -12.68
CA GLU A 243 6.46 -3.51 -13.38
C GLU A 243 7.84 -4.10 -13.06
N GLY A 244 8.01 -4.64 -11.85
CA GLY A 244 9.22 -5.33 -11.40
C GLY A 244 9.14 -6.84 -11.58
N TYR A 245 10.07 -7.56 -10.96
CA TYR A 245 10.09 -9.02 -10.98
C TYR A 245 8.92 -9.62 -10.19
N VAL A 246 8.56 -10.86 -10.52
CA VAL A 246 7.47 -11.61 -9.86
C VAL A 246 8.03 -12.82 -9.15
N THR A 247 7.59 -13.03 -7.92
CA THR A 247 7.94 -14.17 -7.06
C THR A 247 6.71 -14.99 -6.70
N ALA A 248 6.93 -16.27 -6.39
CA ALA A 248 5.89 -17.12 -5.83
C ALA A 248 6.49 -18.11 -4.83
N HIS A 249 5.86 -18.20 -3.67
CA HIS A 249 6.23 -19.09 -2.57
C HIS A 249 4.97 -19.79 -2.02
N PRO A 250 4.36 -20.72 -2.77
CA PRO A 250 3.17 -21.44 -2.32
C PRO A 250 3.49 -22.41 -1.21
N ASN A 251 2.47 -22.82 -0.46
CA ASN A 251 2.56 -23.96 0.45
C ASN A 251 2.71 -25.26 -0.36
N ALA A 252 3.23 -26.30 0.26
CA ALA A 252 3.27 -27.65 -0.31
C ALA A 252 1.85 -28.30 -0.31
N GLY A 253 0.91 -27.69 -0.99
CA GLY A 253 -0.51 -28.01 -1.01
C GLY A 253 -1.30 -27.29 0.10
N LEU A 254 -2.53 -27.75 0.32
CA LEU A 254 -3.34 -27.31 1.46
C LEU A 254 -3.06 -28.22 2.68
N PRO A 255 -3.22 -27.71 3.91
CA PRO A 255 -3.05 -28.55 5.08
C PRO A 255 -4.14 -29.64 5.13
N ASN A 256 -3.73 -30.87 5.45
CA ASN A 256 -4.65 -31.99 5.67
C ASN A 256 -5.35 -31.88 7.03
N ALA A 257 -6.18 -32.88 7.36
CA ALA A 257 -6.93 -32.92 8.63
C ALA A 257 -6.03 -32.90 9.89
N PHE A 258 -4.75 -33.22 9.75
CA PHE A 258 -3.75 -33.19 10.84
C PHE A 258 -2.88 -31.92 10.80
N GLY A 259 -3.15 -31.01 9.86
CA GLY A 259 -2.34 -29.78 9.67
C GLY A 259 -1.03 -30.01 8.95
N GLU A 260 -0.84 -31.17 8.32
CA GLU A 260 0.35 -31.53 7.56
C GLU A 260 0.18 -31.19 6.08
N TYR A 261 1.28 -30.99 5.37
CA TYR A 261 1.31 -30.66 3.94
C TYR A 261 1.77 -31.86 3.15
N ASP A 262 0.96 -32.32 2.19
CA ASP A 262 1.14 -33.61 1.53
C ASP A 262 1.63 -33.50 0.08
N LEU A 263 1.75 -32.29 -0.48
CA LEU A 263 2.25 -32.13 -1.86
C LEU A 263 3.75 -32.44 -1.89
N ASP A 264 4.11 -33.51 -2.62
CA ASP A 264 5.50 -33.91 -2.72
C ASP A 264 6.33 -33.00 -3.63
N ALA A 265 7.64 -33.13 -3.56
CA ALA A 265 8.59 -32.30 -4.28
C ALA A 265 8.43 -32.41 -5.81
N ALA A 266 8.16 -33.57 -6.36
CA ALA A 266 8.02 -33.78 -7.80
C ALA A 266 6.78 -33.07 -8.35
N ASN A 267 5.63 -33.21 -7.69
CA ASN A 267 4.38 -32.57 -8.10
C ASN A 267 4.44 -31.04 -7.95
N MET A 268 5.04 -30.55 -6.87
CA MET A 268 5.24 -29.11 -6.70
C MET A 268 6.16 -28.54 -7.77
N ALA A 269 7.26 -29.21 -8.08
CA ALA A 269 8.20 -28.81 -9.12
C ALA A 269 7.57 -28.81 -10.52
N GLU A 270 6.68 -29.77 -10.84
CA GLU A 270 5.95 -29.80 -12.08
C GLU A 270 5.08 -28.55 -12.27
N GLN A 271 4.31 -28.18 -11.24
CA GLN A 271 3.44 -27.02 -11.28
C GLN A 271 4.22 -25.71 -11.36
N ILE A 272 5.25 -25.52 -10.54
CA ILE A 272 6.09 -24.31 -10.57
C ILE A 272 6.87 -24.24 -11.89
N GLY A 273 7.34 -25.35 -12.42
CA GLY A 273 7.98 -25.43 -13.73
C GLY A 273 7.04 -25.01 -14.87
N GLU A 274 5.76 -25.38 -14.79
CA GLU A 274 4.73 -24.92 -15.73
C GLU A 274 4.59 -23.38 -15.68
N TRP A 275 4.52 -22.78 -14.49
CA TRP A 275 4.42 -21.33 -14.37
C TRP A 275 5.67 -20.62 -14.93
N ALA A 276 6.85 -21.17 -14.67
CA ALA A 276 8.09 -20.63 -15.21
C ALA A 276 8.11 -20.67 -16.75
N ARG A 277 7.74 -21.79 -17.36
CA ARG A 277 7.64 -21.95 -18.82
C ARG A 277 6.54 -21.05 -19.42
N ALA A 278 5.48 -20.79 -18.68
CA ALA A 278 4.43 -19.84 -19.06
C ALA A 278 4.87 -18.37 -18.98
N GLY A 279 6.06 -18.10 -18.43
CA GLY A 279 6.61 -16.76 -18.32
C GLY A 279 6.05 -15.92 -17.15
N PHE A 280 5.64 -16.56 -16.06
CA PHE A 280 5.06 -15.85 -14.91
C PHE A 280 6.09 -15.39 -13.88
N LEU A 281 7.25 -16.04 -13.80
CA LEU A 281 8.13 -15.99 -12.65
C LEU A 281 9.55 -15.51 -12.96
N ASN A 282 10.14 -14.85 -11.99
CA ASN A 282 11.55 -14.49 -11.94
C ASN A 282 12.28 -15.15 -10.76
N ILE A 283 11.59 -15.29 -9.62
CA ILE A 283 12.11 -15.90 -8.41
C ILE A 283 11.08 -16.92 -7.91
N ILE A 284 11.54 -18.08 -7.50
CA ILE A 284 10.70 -19.16 -7.02
C ILE A 284 11.14 -19.63 -5.64
N GLY A 285 10.22 -20.20 -4.92
CA GLY A 285 10.43 -20.82 -3.62
C GLY A 285 9.18 -21.51 -3.13
N GLY A 286 9.12 -21.71 -1.84
CA GLY A 286 7.96 -22.27 -1.18
C GLY A 286 7.78 -21.68 0.22
N CYS A 287 6.65 -21.97 0.84
CA CYS A 287 6.32 -21.56 2.20
C CYS A 287 6.06 -22.78 3.08
N CYS A 288 4.92 -22.88 3.74
CA CYS A 288 4.64 -23.98 4.66
C CYS A 288 4.70 -25.35 3.96
N GLY A 289 5.31 -26.32 4.63
CA GLY A 289 5.49 -27.68 4.14
C GLY A 289 6.61 -27.87 3.11
N THR A 290 7.28 -26.83 2.65
CA THR A 290 8.40 -26.95 1.71
C THR A 290 9.70 -27.30 2.43
N THR A 291 10.42 -28.28 1.88
CA THR A 291 11.66 -28.81 2.41
C THR A 291 12.80 -28.55 1.42
N PRO A 292 14.05 -28.82 1.79
CA PRO A 292 15.17 -28.81 0.84
C PRO A 292 14.93 -29.66 -0.41
N GLU A 293 14.23 -30.79 -0.29
CA GLU A 293 13.87 -31.63 -1.45
C GLU A 293 12.95 -30.90 -2.45
N HIS A 294 11.97 -30.14 -1.95
CA HIS A 294 11.10 -29.30 -2.79
C HIS A 294 11.93 -28.23 -3.50
N ILE A 295 12.85 -27.58 -2.82
CA ILE A 295 13.70 -26.54 -3.42
C ILE A 295 14.61 -27.15 -4.50
N ALA A 296 15.21 -28.29 -4.24
CA ALA A 296 16.06 -28.98 -5.21
C ALA A 296 15.28 -29.37 -6.49
N ALA A 297 14.08 -29.91 -6.31
CA ALA A 297 13.22 -30.29 -7.43
C ALA A 297 12.76 -29.07 -8.25
N MET A 298 12.37 -27.97 -7.60
CA MET A 298 12.00 -26.74 -8.27
C MET A 298 13.18 -26.09 -9.00
N ALA A 299 14.37 -26.05 -8.40
CA ALA A 299 15.58 -25.54 -9.04
C ALA A 299 15.89 -26.31 -10.32
N ALA A 300 15.80 -27.64 -10.28
CA ALA A 300 15.99 -28.50 -11.46
C ALA A 300 14.90 -28.25 -12.53
N ALA A 301 13.66 -28.05 -12.15
CA ALA A 301 12.54 -27.83 -13.07
C ALA A 301 12.64 -26.52 -13.87
N VAL A 302 13.34 -25.52 -13.35
CA VAL A 302 13.51 -24.21 -14.01
C VAL A 302 14.88 -24.03 -14.65
N GLU A 303 15.76 -25.02 -14.54
CA GLU A 303 17.08 -24.96 -15.18
C GLU A 303 16.94 -24.78 -16.71
N GLY A 304 17.58 -23.73 -17.24
CA GLY A 304 17.50 -23.39 -18.67
C GLY A 304 16.19 -22.75 -19.10
N VAL A 305 15.24 -22.52 -18.21
CA VAL A 305 14.00 -21.80 -18.51
C VAL A 305 14.27 -20.29 -18.42
N ALA A 306 13.87 -19.55 -19.46
CA ALA A 306 14.00 -18.10 -19.46
C ALA A 306 13.12 -17.48 -18.35
N PRO A 307 13.63 -16.52 -17.58
CA PRO A 307 12.81 -15.82 -16.62
C PRO A 307 11.75 -14.96 -17.31
N ARG A 308 10.71 -14.58 -16.55
CA ARG A 308 9.68 -13.65 -17.04
C ARG A 308 10.33 -12.38 -17.58
N ALA A 309 9.98 -12.01 -18.81
CA ALA A 309 10.33 -10.71 -19.35
C ALA A 309 9.53 -9.60 -18.66
N LEU A 310 10.18 -8.48 -18.37
CA LEU A 310 9.46 -7.32 -17.80
C LEU A 310 8.48 -6.78 -18.85
N PRO A 311 7.19 -6.67 -18.54
CA PRO A 311 6.21 -6.17 -19.48
C PRO A 311 6.33 -4.65 -19.65
N ASP A 312 5.90 -4.16 -20.82
CA ASP A 312 5.70 -2.74 -21.05
C ASP A 312 4.31 -2.35 -20.51
N ILE A 313 4.29 -1.75 -19.33
CA ILE A 313 3.05 -1.36 -18.65
C ILE A 313 2.73 0.10 -19.00
N PRO A 314 1.57 0.39 -19.61
CA PRO A 314 1.15 1.77 -19.88
C PRO A 314 1.08 2.62 -18.63
N VAL A 315 1.53 3.87 -18.74
CA VAL A 315 1.44 4.84 -17.64
C VAL A 315 -0.03 5.12 -17.33
N ALA A 316 -0.40 5.00 -16.07
CA ALA A 316 -1.75 5.25 -15.58
C ALA A 316 -1.73 5.67 -14.11
N CYS A 317 -2.72 6.43 -13.68
CA CYS A 317 -2.98 6.66 -12.26
C CYS A 317 -3.66 5.41 -11.68
N ARG A 318 -2.94 4.67 -10.85
CA ARG A 318 -3.38 3.36 -10.34
C ARG A 318 -3.74 3.49 -8.87
N LEU A 319 -5.02 3.68 -8.62
CA LEU A 319 -5.60 3.81 -7.29
C LEU A 319 -6.19 2.49 -6.81
N SER A 320 -6.51 2.41 -5.53
CA SER A 320 -7.25 1.30 -4.96
C SER A 320 -7.99 1.66 -3.67
N GLY A 321 -9.14 1.02 -3.49
CA GLY A 321 -9.70 0.68 -2.20
C GLY A 321 -9.41 -0.80 -1.95
N LEU A 322 -10.45 -1.61 -1.72
CA LEU A 322 -10.33 -3.08 -1.77
C LEU A 322 -10.10 -3.56 -3.21
N GLU A 323 -10.60 -2.81 -4.18
CA GLU A 323 -10.52 -3.09 -5.61
C GLU A 323 -9.69 -2.01 -6.31
N PRO A 324 -9.06 -2.31 -7.46
CA PRO A 324 -8.29 -1.33 -8.19
C PRO A 324 -9.19 -0.33 -8.93
N LEU A 325 -8.69 0.89 -9.08
CA LEU A 325 -9.21 1.88 -10.01
C LEU A 325 -8.03 2.46 -10.78
N ASN A 326 -7.89 2.05 -12.04
CA ASN A 326 -6.83 2.53 -12.93
C ASN A 326 -7.41 3.56 -13.90
N ILE A 327 -6.80 4.74 -13.94
CA ILE A 327 -7.22 5.84 -14.80
C ILE A 327 -6.16 5.99 -15.90
N HIS A 328 -6.53 5.59 -17.11
CA HIS A 328 -5.73 5.66 -18.32
C HIS A 328 -6.12 6.91 -19.14
N ALA A 329 -5.35 7.20 -20.17
CA ALA A 329 -5.61 8.32 -21.07
C ALA A 329 -6.98 8.24 -21.80
N ASP A 330 -7.48 7.03 -22.01
CA ASP A 330 -8.76 6.73 -22.65
C ASP A 330 -9.90 6.40 -21.67
N SER A 331 -9.67 6.53 -20.38
CA SER A 331 -10.69 6.33 -19.36
C SER A 331 -11.78 7.38 -19.46
N LEU A 332 -13.00 6.99 -19.15
CA LEU A 332 -14.12 7.93 -19.01
C LEU A 332 -13.92 8.81 -17.77
N PHE A 333 -14.67 9.91 -17.72
CA PHE A 333 -14.68 10.82 -16.59
C PHE A 333 -14.96 10.10 -15.25
N VAL A 334 -14.18 10.41 -14.23
CA VAL A 334 -14.26 9.78 -12.92
C VAL A 334 -15.07 10.65 -11.96
N ASN A 335 -16.08 10.06 -11.35
CA ASN A 335 -16.95 10.72 -10.39
C ASN A 335 -16.39 10.57 -8.97
N VAL A 336 -16.09 11.70 -8.33
CA VAL A 336 -15.71 11.77 -6.93
C VAL A 336 -16.90 12.27 -6.11
N GLY A 337 -17.41 11.46 -5.19
CA GLY A 337 -18.58 11.80 -4.39
C GLY A 337 -18.30 12.89 -3.36
N GLU A 338 -19.11 13.98 -3.37
CA GLU A 338 -18.92 15.16 -2.51
C GLU A 338 -19.71 15.15 -1.20
N ARG A 339 -20.59 14.14 -0.96
CA ARG A 339 -21.56 14.21 0.14
C ARG A 339 -21.01 13.84 1.52
N THR A 340 -19.86 13.20 1.60
CA THR A 340 -19.14 12.90 2.86
C THR A 340 -18.19 14.04 3.27
N ASN A 341 -18.63 15.26 3.07
CA ASN A 341 -17.88 16.47 3.37
C ASN A 341 -18.74 17.38 4.27
N VAL A 342 -18.23 17.65 5.48
CA VAL A 342 -18.95 18.47 6.49
C VAL A 342 -19.15 19.93 6.05
N THR A 343 -18.34 20.43 5.12
CA THR A 343 -18.47 21.78 4.57
C THR A 343 -19.53 21.83 3.46
N GLY A 344 -19.61 20.79 2.65
CA GLY A 344 -20.48 20.72 1.48
C GLY A 344 -21.86 20.09 1.74
N SER A 345 -22.03 19.30 2.82
CA SER A 345 -23.26 18.58 3.14
C SER A 345 -23.74 18.87 4.57
N ALA A 346 -24.84 19.62 4.68
CA ALA A 346 -25.45 19.92 5.98
C ALA A 346 -25.92 18.65 6.70
N LYS A 347 -26.43 17.66 5.95
CA LYS A 347 -26.83 16.35 6.50
C LYS A 347 -25.63 15.64 7.12
N PHE A 348 -24.55 15.48 6.37
CA PHE A 348 -23.36 14.78 6.84
C PHE A 348 -22.72 15.49 8.03
N LYS A 349 -22.60 16.83 7.98
CA LYS A 349 -22.12 17.66 9.09
C LYS A 349 -22.90 17.41 10.38
N ARG A 350 -24.23 17.39 10.29
CA ARG A 350 -25.08 17.12 11.46
C ARG A 350 -24.84 15.71 12.01
N LEU A 351 -24.78 14.70 11.15
CA LEU A 351 -24.57 13.31 11.57
C LEU A 351 -23.22 13.13 12.29
N ILE A 352 -22.16 13.72 11.80
CA ILE A 352 -20.85 13.66 12.44
C ILE A 352 -20.85 14.40 13.78
N LYS A 353 -21.43 15.60 13.85
CA LYS A 353 -21.52 16.36 15.13
C LYS A 353 -22.36 15.67 16.18
N GLU A 354 -23.38 14.93 15.79
CA GLU A 354 -24.23 14.13 16.68
C GLU A 354 -23.69 12.71 16.94
N GLU A 355 -22.50 12.41 16.43
CA GLU A 355 -21.86 11.09 16.51
C GLU A 355 -22.71 9.93 15.95
N LYS A 356 -23.57 10.23 14.97
CA LYS A 356 -24.41 9.25 14.28
C LYS A 356 -23.65 8.61 13.11
N TYR A 357 -22.59 7.89 13.44
CA TYR A 357 -21.67 7.35 12.44
C TYR A 357 -22.31 6.28 11.54
N ASN A 358 -23.24 5.48 12.03
CA ASN A 358 -23.93 4.50 11.19
C ASN A 358 -24.72 5.17 10.06
N GLU A 359 -25.44 6.25 10.36
CA GLU A 359 -26.15 7.03 9.34
C GLU A 359 -25.17 7.79 8.44
N ALA A 360 -24.03 8.20 8.94
CA ALA A 360 -22.95 8.81 8.14
C ALA A 360 -22.35 7.79 7.15
N LEU A 361 -22.18 6.54 7.54
CA LEU A 361 -21.77 5.43 6.66
C LEU A 361 -22.81 5.21 5.55
N ASP A 362 -24.09 5.35 5.83
CA ASP A 362 -25.14 5.25 4.80
C ASP A 362 -25.00 6.34 3.74
N VAL A 363 -24.57 7.55 4.13
CA VAL A 363 -24.27 8.63 3.15
C VAL A 363 -23.12 8.21 2.23
N ALA A 364 -22.05 7.63 2.78
CA ALA A 364 -20.93 7.12 1.99
C ALA A 364 -21.38 5.99 1.04
N ARG A 365 -22.16 5.04 1.55
CA ARG A 365 -22.68 3.91 0.77
C ARG A 365 -23.54 4.35 -0.39
N GLN A 366 -24.45 5.29 -0.16
CA GLN A 366 -25.33 5.84 -1.20
C GLN A 366 -24.54 6.48 -2.35
N GLN A 367 -23.43 7.14 -2.08
CA GLN A 367 -22.58 7.69 -3.13
C GLN A 367 -21.99 6.60 -4.02
N VAL A 368 -21.46 5.54 -3.42
CA VAL A 368 -20.89 4.41 -4.16
C VAL A 368 -21.97 3.71 -5.00
N GLU A 369 -23.12 3.45 -4.42
CA GLU A 369 -24.29 2.86 -5.12
C GLU A 369 -24.79 3.74 -6.28
N SER A 370 -24.67 5.06 -6.15
CA SER A 370 -25.06 6.03 -7.20
C SER A 370 -23.97 6.25 -8.26
N GLY A 371 -22.85 5.51 -8.19
CA GLY A 371 -21.81 5.53 -9.23
C GLY A 371 -20.57 6.36 -8.90
N ALA A 372 -20.40 6.84 -7.68
CA ALA A 372 -19.12 7.42 -7.27
C ALA A 372 -18.02 6.36 -7.33
N GLN A 373 -16.92 6.67 -8.02
CA GLN A 373 -15.77 5.79 -8.19
C GLN A 373 -14.68 6.08 -7.16
N ILE A 374 -14.77 7.26 -6.53
CA ILE A 374 -13.94 7.74 -5.42
C ILE A 374 -14.89 8.50 -4.49
N ILE A 375 -14.66 8.48 -3.19
CA ILE A 375 -15.39 9.34 -2.26
C ILE A 375 -14.45 10.30 -1.56
N ASP A 376 -14.84 11.58 -1.54
CA ASP A 376 -14.15 12.67 -0.83
C ASP A 376 -14.67 12.74 0.60
N ILE A 377 -13.77 12.73 1.57
CA ILE A 377 -14.09 12.77 3.00
C ILE A 377 -13.41 13.98 3.64
N ASN A 378 -14.21 14.90 4.17
CA ASN A 378 -13.74 16.10 4.85
C ASN A 378 -14.44 16.24 6.20
N MET A 379 -13.65 16.47 7.25
CA MET A 379 -14.09 16.68 8.64
C MET A 379 -13.75 18.07 9.18
N ASP A 380 -13.46 19.05 8.29
CA ASP A 380 -13.07 20.41 8.68
C ASP A 380 -14.28 21.22 9.15
N GLU A 381 -14.54 21.15 10.46
CA GLU A 381 -15.57 21.91 11.14
C GLU A 381 -15.00 22.48 12.43
N GLY A 382 -15.19 23.78 12.67
CA GLY A 382 -14.56 24.52 13.77
C GLY A 382 -14.88 24.01 15.18
N MET A 383 -15.99 23.29 15.34
CA MET A 383 -16.42 22.73 16.64
C MET A 383 -16.15 21.22 16.75
N LEU A 384 -15.42 20.64 15.81
CA LEU A 384 -15.14 19.22 15.71
C LEU A 384 -13.64 18.96 15.88
N ASP A 385 -13.27 17.89 16.60
CA ASP A 385 -11.92 17.32 16.51
C ASP A 385 -11.80 16.59 15.16
N ALA A 386 -11.29 17.30 14.16
CA ALA A 386 -11.23 16.82 12.79
C ALA A 386 -10.33 15.59 12.66
N GLU A 387 -9.21 15.52 13.40
CA GLU A 387 -8.32 14.36 13.38
C GLU A 387 -9.04 13.12 13.93
N ALA A 388 -9.64 13.23 15.09
CA ALA A 388 -10.37 12.12 15.72
C ALA A 388 -11.57 11.66 14.88
N ALA A 389 -12.33 12.59 14.30
CA ALA A 389 -13.47 12.29 13.45
C ALA A 389 -13.03 11.58 12.15
N MET A 390 -11.95 12.05 11.52
CA MET A 390 -11.39 11.43 10.30
C MET A 390 -10.95 9.99 10.59
N VAL A 391 -10.17 9.78 11.63
CA VAL A 391 -9.68 8.45 12.03
C VAL A 391 -10.85 7.51 12.31
N ARG A 392 -11.82 7.94 13.11
CA ARG A 392 -12.97 7.10 13.46
C ARG A 392 -13.79 6.72 12.23
N PHE A 393 -14.08 7.67 11.37
CA PHE A 393 -14.89 7.43 10.17
C PHE A 393 -14.17 6.50 9.18
N LEU A 394 -12.89 6.73 8.93
CA LEU A 394 -12.09 5.86 8.04
C LEU A 394 -11.94 4.45 8.60
N ASN A 395 -11.75 4.31 9.91
CA ASN A 395 -11.70 2.99 10.54
C ASN A 395 -13.03 2.24 10.44
N LEU A 396 -14.16 2.94 10.52
CA LEU A 396 -15.48 2.35 10.30
C LEU A 396 -15.68 1.92 8.85
N ILE A 397 -15.27 2.75 7.89
CA ILE A 397 -15.32 2.41 6.45
C ILE A 397 -14.53 1.14 6.15
N ALA A 398 -13.38 0.94 6.79
CA ALA A 398 -12.55 -0.24 6.59
C ALA A 398 -13.29 -1.56 6.86
N GLY A 399 -14.30 -1.53 7.73
CA GLY A 399 -15.19 -2.68 8.01
C GLY A 399 -16.40 -2.80 7.09
N GLU A 400 -16.56 -1.91 6.11
CA GLU A 400 -17.73 -1.84 5.22
C GLU A 400 -17.31 -2.08 3.76
N PRO A 401 -17.28 -3.33 3.27
CA PRO A 401 -16.78 -3.65 1.94
C PRO A 401 -17.48 -2.89 0.80
N ASP A 402 -18.78 -2.62 0.94
CA ASP A 402 -19.56 -1.88 -0.05
C ASP A 402 -19.09 -0.44 -0.24
N ILE A 403 -18.44 0.13 0.78
CA ILE A 403 -17.87 1.47 0.74
C ILE A 403 -16.37 1.39 0.46
N ALA A 404 -15.65 0.53 1.17
CA ALA A 404 -14.21 0.41 1.12
C ALA A 404 -13.66 -0.09 -0.22
N ARG A 405 -14.51 -0.65 -1.09
CA ARG A 405 -14.11 -1.11 -2.43
C ARG A 405 -13.57 0.01 -3.31
N VAL A 406 -13.98 1.26 -3.10
CA VAL A 406 -13.50 2.41 -3.85
C VAL A 406 -12.36 3.15 -3.14
N PRO A 407 -11.47 3.82 -3.87
CA PRO A 407 -10.45 4.68 -3.27
C PRO A 407 -11.07 5.83 -2.47
N ILE A 408 -10.36 6.28 -1.45
CA ILE A 408 -10.73 7.41 -0.61
C ILE A 408 -9.89 8.64 -0.99
N MET A 409 -10.56 9.79 -1.13
CA MET A 409 -9.91 11.09 -1.21
C MET A 409 -9.98 11.73 0.18
N ILE A 410 -8.82 11.91 0.81
CA ILE A 410 -8.72 12.52 2.14
C ILE A 410 -8.60 14.03 1.94
N ASP A 411 -9.63 14.74 2.36
CA ASP A 411 -9.77 16.18 2.16
C ASP A 411 -9.68 16.94 3.48
N SER A 412 -8.72 17.82 3.60
CA SER A 412 -8.61 18.75 4.71
C SER A 412 -7.73 19.95 4.34
N SER A 413 -8.01 21.09 4.96
CA SER A 413 -7.14 22.26 4.94
C SER A 413 -5.94 22.16 5.89
N LYS A 414 -5.90 21.10 6.74
CA LYS A 414 -4.89 20.87 7.76
C LYS A 414 -4.09 19.63 7.43
N TRP A 415 -2.77 19.78 7.33
CA TRP A 415 -1.89 18.67 7.03
C TRP A 415 -1.99 17.54 8.06
N GLU A 416 -2.12 17.87 9.33
CA GLU A 416 -2.22 16.89 10.42
C GLU A 416 -3.42 15.95 10.24
N VAL A 417 -4.54 16.48 9.76
CA VAL A 417 -5.74 15.68 9.45
C VAL A 417 -5.49 14.77 8.25
N ILE A 418 -4.87 15.30 7.20
CA ILE A 418 -4.48 14.52 6.01
C ILE A 418 -3.57 13.36 6.40
N GLU A 419 -2.51 13.63 7.16
CA GLU A 419 -1.55 12.61 7.57
C GLU A 419 -2.20 11.52 8.43
N LYS A 420 -3.07 11.89 9.36
CA LYS A 420 -3.87 10.93 10.15
C LYS A 420 -4.77 10.06 9.26
N GLY A 421 -5.40 10.66 8.28
CA GLY A 421 -6.22 9.92 7.30
C GLY A 421 -5.41 8.93 6.48
N LEU A 422 -4.23 9.32 6.01
CA LEU A 422 -3.32 8.44 5.27
C LEU A 422 -2.89 7.21 6.09
N GLN A 423 -2.81 7.35 7.41
CA GLN A 423 -2.49 6.26 8.33
C GLN A 423 -3.67 5.32 8.63
N CYS A 424 -4.83 5.55 8.04
CA CYS A 424 -6.05 4.77 8.26
C CYS A 424 -6.52 4.00 7.01
N ILE A 425 -5.98 4.26 5.83
CA ILE A 425 -6.42 3.64 4.58
C ILE A 425 -5.39 2.63 4.06
N GLN A 426 -5.85 1.41 3.81
CA GLN A 426 -5.01 0.35 3.25
C GLN A 426 -4.78 0.50 1.75
N GLY A 427 -5.75 1.01 1.00
CA GLY A 427 -5.66 1.24 -0.44
C GLY A 427 -4.84 2.47 -0.81
N LYS A 428 -4.58 2.64 -2.10
CA LYS A 428 -3.96 3.85 -2.63
C LYS A 428 -5.04 4.90 -2.83
N GLY A 429 -5.10 5.85 -1.92
CA GLY A 429 -6.01 6.99 -1.95
C GLY A 429 -5.40 8.24 -2.58
N ILE A 430 -6.12 9.34 -2.43
CA ILE A 430 -5.76 10.65 -2.95
C ILE A 430 -5.76 11.65 -1.79
N VAL A 431 -4.75 12.50 -1.73
CA VAL A 431 -4.71 13.66 -0.82
C VAL A 431 -5.37 14.86 -1.52
N ASN A 432 -6.30 15.52 -0.86
CA ASN A 432 -6.91 16.76 -1.32
C ASN A 432 -6.79 17.82 -0.21
N SER A 433 -5.90 18.73 -0.28
CA SER A 433 -4.93 19.02 -1.32
C SER A 433 -3.64 19.59 -0.73
N ILE A 434 -2.63 19.73 -1.56
CA ILE A 434 -1.44 20.51 -1.24
C ILE A 434 -1.29 21.68 -2.22
N SER A 435 -0.57 22.71 -1.82
CA SER A 435 -0.32 23.88 -2.66
C SER A 435 0.94 24.63 -2.26
N MET A 436 1.37 25.58 -3.08
CA MET A 436 2.47 26.50 -2.77
C MET A 436 2.02 27.74 -1.98
N LYS A 437 0.82 27.73 -1.42
CA LYS A 437 0.26 28.85 -0.65
C LYS A 437 1.19 29.34 0.46
N GLU A 438 1.80 28.41 1.20
CA GLU A 438 2.72 28.68 2.31
C GLU A 438 4.19 28.65 1.87
N GLY A 439 4.46 28.69 0.57
CA GLY A 439 5.81 28.62 -0.02
C GLY A 439 6.21 27.25 -0.52
N ILE A 440 7.41 27.18 -1.11
CA ILE A 440 7.94 25.98 -1.75
C ILE A 440 8.35 24.92 -0.73
N GLU A 441 8.99 25.31 0.38
CA GLU A 441 9.53 24.34 1.35
C GLU A 441 8.47 23.45 2.00
N PRO A 442 7.35 23.98 2.55
CA PRO A 442 6.26 23.16 3.04
C PRO A 442 5.63 22.31 1.94
N PHE A 443 5.51 22.83 0.73
CA PHE A 443 4.98 22.11 -0.43
C PHE A 443 5.81 20.87 -0.76
N ILE A 444 7.13 21.01 -0.82
CA ILE A 444 8.06 19.89 -1.07
C ILE A 444 7.99 18.87 0.08
N GLU A 445 7.97 19.33 1.32
CA GLU A 445 7.90 18.45 2.50
C GLU A 445 6.62 17.61 2.48
N HIS A 446 5.47 18.23 2.25
CA HIS A 446 4.20 17.53 2.16
C HIS A 446 4.17 16.54 0.98
N ALA A 447 4.67 16.94 -0.19
CA ALA A 447 4.74 16.06 -1.36
C ALA A 447 5.63 14.83 -1.11
N ARG A 448 6.76 14.99 -0.44
CA ARG A 448 7.63 13.86 -0.05
C ARG A 448 6.92 12.89 0.89
N LYS A 449 6.18 13.40 1.85
CA LYS A 449 5.38 12.57 2.76
C LYS A 449 4.25 11.84 2.02
N VAL A 450 3.51 12.53 1.16
CA VAL A 450 2.46 11.90 0.34
C VAL A 450 3.04 10.74 -0.50
N ARG A 451 4.20 10.97 -1.12
CA ARG A 451 4.90 9.93 -1.88
C ARG A 451 5.27 8.74 -0.99
N ARG A 452 5.77 8.98 0.21
CA ARG A 452 6.15 7.92 1.17
C ARG A 452 4.95 7.11 1.66
N TYR A 453 3.79 7.73 1.81
CA TYR A 453 2.54 7.03 2.09
C TYR A 453 1.95 6.31 0.86
N GLY A 454 2.46 6.59 -0.33
CA GLY A 454 2.02 5.94 -1.56
C GLY A 454 0.70 6.47 -2.14
N ALA A 455 0.26 7.66 -1.76
CA ALA A 455 -0.95 8.27 -2.28
C ALA A 455 -0.69 9.10 -3.54
N ALA A 456 -1.73 9.27 -4.37
CA ALA A 456 -1.83 10.35 -5.34
C ALA A 456 -2.23 11.65 -4.63
N MET A 457 -2.12 12.78 -5.30
CA MET A 457 -2.47 14.04 -4.67
C MET A 457 -3.09 15.04 -5.62
N VAL A 458 -4.05 15.78 -5.10
CA VAL A 458 -4.56 16.99 -5.72
C VAL A 458 -3.63 18.16 -5.38
N VAL A 459 -3.22 18.89 -6.39
CA VAL A 459 -2.40 20.10 -6.28
C VAL A 459 -3.24 21.28 -6.73
N MET A 460 -3.57 22.17 -5.82
CA MET A 460 -4.32 23.38 -6.15
C MET A 460 -3.43 24.41 -6.85
N ALA A 461 -3.98 25.09 -7.82
CA ALA A 461 -3.35 26.26 -8.45
C ALA A 461 -3.41 27.47 -7.50
N PHE A 462 -2.57 27.43 -6.48
CA PHE A 462 -2.51 28.39 -5.40
C PHE A 462 -1.04 28.58 -4.99
N ASP A 463 -0.52 29.77 -5.11
CA ASP A 463 0.84 30.11 -4.72
C ASP A 463 0.87 31.18 -3.62
N GLU A 464 2.05 31.72 -3.34
CA GLU A 464 2.29 32.74 -2.30
C GLU A 464 1.52 34.05 -2.54
N VAL A 465 1.18 34.32 -3.80
CA VAL A 465 0.40 35.51 -4.20
C VAL A 465 -1.10 35.30 -3.98
N GLY A 466 -1.58 34.09 -4.21
CA GLY A 466 -2.98 33.73 -4.04
C GLY A 466 -3.44 32.64 -5.00
N GLN A 467 -4.73 32.40 -4.93
CA GLN A 467 -5.44 31.42 -5.75
C GLN A 467 -5.57 31.92 -7.21
N ALA A 468 -5.23 31.09 -8.18
CA ALA A 468 -5.29 31.43 -9.58
C ALA A 468 -6.74 31.55 -10.06
N ASP A 469 -7.08 32.65 -10.68
CA ASP A 469 -8.40 32.96 -11.26
C ASP A 469 -8.40 33.00 -12.79
N THR A 470 -7.33 33.48 -13.42
CA THR A 470 -7.20 33.55 -14.87
C THR A 470 -6.51 32.32 -15.46
N ARG A 471 -6.80 31.99 -16.72
CA ARG A 471 -6.14 30.91 -17.47
C ARG A 471 -4.62 31.00 -17.38
N ALA A 472 -4.04 32.19 -17.56
CA ALA A 472 -2.61 32.42 -17.52
C ALA A 472 -2.00 32.07 -16.15
N ARG A 473 -2.65 32.51 -15.07
CA ARG A 473 -2.21 32.20 -13.70
C ARG A 473 -2.34 30.70 -13.36
N LYS A 474 -3.42 30.07 -13.82
CA LYS A 474 -3.65 28.64 -13.59
C LYS A 474 -2.51 27.79 -14.18
N ILE A 475 -2.17 28.03 -15.45
CA ILE A 475 -1.08 27.24 -16.08
C ILE A 475 0.29 27.63 -15.54
N GLU A 476 0.55 28.87 -15.21
CA GLU A 476 1.80 29.30 -14.58
C GLU A 476 2.08 28.54 -13.29
N ILE A 477 1.12 28.50 -12.38
CA ILE A 477 1.25 27.79 -11.10
C ILE A 477 1.37 26.29 -11.30
N CYS A 478 0.53 25.71 -12.15
CA CYS A 478 0.58 24.27 -12.43
C CYS A 478 1.91 23.85 -13.06
N ARG A 479 2.44 24.64 -13.98
CA ARG A 479 3.75 24.40 -14.60
C ARG A 479 4.88 24.43 -13.57
N ARG A 480 4.87 25.43 -12.68
CA ARG A 480 5.87 25.57 -11.60
C ARG A 480 5.77 24.39 -10.63
N ALA A 481 4.58 24.04 -10.18
CA ALA A 481 4.33 22.90 -9.28
C ALA A 481 4.76 21.57 -9.92
N TYR A 482 4.41 21.34 -11.17
CA TYR A 482 4.78 20.12 -11.90
C TYR A 482 6.30 19.95 -11.97
N LYS A 483 7.01 21.01 -12.28
CA LYS A 483 8.49 20.99 -12.34
C LYS A 483 9.10 20.62 -10.98
N ILE A 484 8.67 21.27 -9.91
CA ILE A 484 9.16 20.98 -8.55
C ILE A 484 8.85 19.52 -8.17
N LEU A 485 7.64 19.06 -8.40
CA LEU A 485 7.22 17.71 -8.02
C LEU A 485 7.95 16.63 -8.78
N THR A 486 8.14 16.79 -10.08
CA THR A 486 8.79 15.76 -10.91
C THR A 486 10.31 15.79 -10.81
N GLU A 487 10.93 16.98 -10.76
CA GLU A 487 12.39 17.13 -10.80
C GLU A 487 13.04 17.11 -9.40
N GLU A 488 12.41 17.71 -8.38
CA GLU A 488 12.99 17.80 -7.04
C GLU A 488 12.47 16.73 -6.09
N VAL A 489 11.17 16.41 -6.14
CA VAL A 489 10.57 15.39 -5.29
C VAL A 489 10.63 14.00 -5.93
N GLY A 490 10.66 13.93 -7.26
CA GLY A 490 10.56 12.67 -8.00
C GLY A 490 9.16 12.04 -7.87
N PHE A 491 8.13 12.88 -7.76
CA PHE A 491 6.75 12.42 -7.68
C PHE A 491 6.30 11.89 -9.04
N PRO A 492 5.62 10.73 -9.12
CA PRO A 492 5.11 10.21 -10.38
C PRO A 492 4.14 11.19 -11.02
N PRO A 493 4.35 11.63 -12.27
CA PRO A 493 3.47 12.62 -12.90
C PRO A 493 2.03 12.14 -13.05
N GLU A 494 1.81 10.84 -13.22
CA GLU A 494 0.48 10.22 -13.30
C GLU A 494 -0.30 10.25 -11.98
N ASP A 495 0.36 10.51 -10.86
CA ASP A 495 -0.26 10.66 -9.55
C ASP A 495 -0.44 12.13 -9.13
N ILE A 496 -0.12 13.06 -10.01
CA ILE A 496 -0.36 14.50 -9.83
C ILE A 496 -1.72 14.84 -10.46
N ILE A 497 -2.62 15.38 -9.65
CA ILE A 497 -3.97 15.77 -10.07
C ILE A 497 -4.11 17.28 -9.81
N PHE A 498 -4.07 18.11 -10.86
CA PHE A 498 -4.24 19.54 -10.69
C PHE A 498 -5.69 19.92 -10.47
N ASP A 499 -5.93 20.81 -9.52
CA ASP A 499 -7.17 21.55 -9.37
C ASP A 499 -6.89 23.02 -9.72
N PRO A 500 -7.17 23.44 -10.96
CA PRO A 500 -6.90 24.81 -11.38
C PRO A 500 -7.97 25.82 -10.92
N ASN A 501 -8.80 25.45 -9.98
CA ASN A 501 -9.86 26.21 -9.31
C ASN A 501 -11.08 26.50 -10.20
N ILE A 502 -12.21 25.95 -9.80
CA ILE A 502 -13.52 26.27 -10.39
C ILE A 502 -14.17 27.36 -9.53
N PHE A 503 -14.43 28.51 -10.14
CA PHE A 503 -15.10 29.62 -9.50
C PHE A 503 -16.52 29.82 -10.04
N ALA A 504 -17.36 30.50 -9.25
CA ALA A 504 -18.76 30.78 -9.60
C ALA A 504 -18.87 31.72 -10.80
N VAL A 505 -19.81 31.38 -11.68
CA VAL A 505 -20.22 32.25 -12.78
C VAL A 505 -21.50 33.01 -12.41
N ALA A 506 -21.87 34.01 -13.21
CA ALA A 506 -23.09 34.82 -13.03
C ALA A 506 -23.22 35.46 -11.63
N THR A 507 -22.13 35.96 -11.11
CA THR A 507 -22.06 36.63 -9.80
C THR A 507 -22.50 38.09 -9.85
N GLY A 508 -22.65 38.66 -11.07
CA GLY A 508 -22.89 40.08 -11.28
C GLY A 508 -21.62 40.94 -11.26
N ILE A 509 -20.45 40.33 -11.11
CA ILE A 509 -19.12 40.97 -11.13
C ILE A 509 -18.49 40.70 -12.49
N GLU A 510 -18.11 41.73 -13.23
CA GLU A 510 -17.60 41.62 -14.60
C GLU A 510 -16.34 40.79 -14.70
N GLU A 511 -15.42 40.92 -13.74
CA GLU A 511 -14.17 40.17 -13.65
C GLU A 511 -14.38 38.65 -13.55
N HIS A 512 -15.55 38.21 -13.10
CA HIS A 512 -15.89 36.79 -12.94
C HIS A 512 -16.48 36.16 -14.21
N ASN A 513 -16.76 36.95 -15.25
CA ASN A 513 -17.48 36.47 -16.44
C ASN A 513 -16.75 35.34 -17.18
N ASN A 514 -15.42 35.32 -17.13
CA ASN A 514 -14.59 34.33 -17.84
C ASN A 514 -14.15 33.14 -16.98
N TYR A 515 -14.51 33.04 -15.72
CA TYR A 515 -14.00 32.02 -14.81
C TYR A 515 -14.18 30.58 -15.31
N ALA A 516 -15.34 30.24 -15.88
CA ALA A 516 -15.57 28.91 -16.44
C ALA A 516 -14.67 28.65 -17.67
N MET A 517 -14.56 29.65 -18.56
CA MET A 517 -13.74 29.54 -19.76
C MET A 517 -12.25 29.49 -19.42
N ASP A 518 -11.81 30.22 -18.40
CA ASP A 518 -10.43 30.18 -17.91
C ASP A 518 -10.08 28.78 -17.36
N PHE A 519 -10.99 28.14 -16.62
CA PHE A 519 -10.79 26.76 -16.16
C PHE A 519 -10.71 25.78 -17.33
N ILE A 520 -11.65 25.85 -18.27
CA ILE A 520 -11.68 24.96 -19.44
C ILE A 520 -10.40 25.13 -20.28
N GLY A 521 -9.98 26.38 -20.52
CA GLY A 521 -8.74 26.65 -21.22
C GLY A 521 -7.48 26.18 -20.47
N ALA A 522 -7.48 26.28 -19.15
CA ALA A 522 -6.40 25.73 -18.33
C ALA A 522 -6.31 24.20 -18.43
N CYS A 523 -7.43 23.50 -18.53
CA CYS A 523 -7.44 22.05 -18.78
C CYS A 523 -6.68 21.69 -20.06
N GLU A 524 -6.98 22.41 -21.15
CA GLU A 524 -6.28 22.23 -22.43
C GLU A 524 -4.76 22.47 -22.29
N ASP A 525 -4.38 23.55 -21.64
CA ASP A 525 -2.96 23.91 -21.44
C ASP A 525 -2.23 22.85 -20.60
N ILE A 526 -2.82 22.39 -19.50
CA ILE A 526 -2.24 21.35 -18.64
C ILE A 526 -2.03 20.05 -19.42
N LYS A 527 -3.02 19.59 -20.17
CA LYS A 527 -2.90 18.36 -20.97
C LYS A 527 -1.86 18.47 -22.07
N ARG A 528 -1.69 19.63 -22.65
CA ARG A 528 -0.68 19.87 -23.69
C ARG A 528 0.74 19.93 -23.13
N GLU A 529 0.94 20.56 -21.97
CA GLU A 529 2.26 20.93 -21.48
C GLU A 529 2.79 20.06 -20.36
N LEU A 530 1.92 19.38 -19.59
CA LEU A 530 2.27 18.63 -18.40
C LEU A 530 1.92 17.13 -18.56
N PRO A 531 2.80 16.35 -19.20
CA PRO A 531 2.50 14.96 -19.54
C PRO A 531 2.09 14.12 -18.34
N HIS A 532 1.07 13.31 -18.50
CA HIS A 532 0.48 12.37 -17.54
C HIS A 532 -0.25 13.01 -16.36
N ALA A 533 -0.10 14.31 -16.11
CA ALA A 533 -0.86 14.98 -15.06
C ALA A 533 -2.36 14.94 -15.35
N MET A 534 -3.14 14.78 -14.28
CA MET A 534 -4.59 14.74 -14.34
C MET A 534 -5.20 16.03 -13.83
N ILE A 535 -6.49 16.20 -14.06
CA ILE A 535 -7.24 17.42 -13.70
C ILE A 535 -8.51 17.04 -12.96
N SER A 536 -8.74 17.72 -11.84
CA SER A 536 -9.94 17.64 -11.02
C SER A 536 -10.49 19.03 -10.70
N GLY A 537 -11.64 19.08 -10.08
CA GLY A 537 -12.22 20.31 -9.57
C GLY A 537 -13.54 20.05 -8.85
N GLY A 538 -13.92 20.96 -7.97
CA GLY A 538 -15.21 20.98 -7.29
C GLY A 538 -16.28 21.57 -8.19
N VAL A 539 -17.03 20.74 -8.90
CA VAL A 539 -17.96 21.15 -9.94
C VAL A 539 -19.10 22.02 -9.40
N SER A 540 -19.58 21.75 -8.19
CA SER A 540 -20.64 22.52 -7.56
C SER A 540 -20.31 24.02 -7.39
N ASN A 541 -19.03 24.38 -7.37
CA ASN A 541 -18.60 25.77 -7.23
C ASN A 541 -19.01 26.65 -8.41
N VAL A 542 -19.09 26.11 -9.63
CA VAL A 542 -19.41 26.89 -10.83
C VAL A 542 -20.79 27.52 -10.76
N SER A 543 -21.71 26.85 -10.07
CA SER A 543 -23.13 27.28 -9.94
C SER A 543 -23.46 27.88 -8.57
N PHE A 544 -22.46 28.28 -7.79
CA PHE A 544 -22.68 28.79 -6.42
C PHE A 544 -23.65 29.95 -6.35
N SER A 545 -23.66 30.82 -7.34
CA SER A 545 -24.59 31.97 -7.46
C SER A 545 -26.06 31.56 -7.55
N PHE A 546 -26.32 30.29 -7.86
CA PHE A 546 -27.68 29.73 -8.00
C PHE A 546 -28.06 28.78 -6.87
N ARG A 547 -27.43 28.88 -5.70
CA ARG A 547 -27.79 28.07 -4.54
C ARG A 547 -29.29 28.15 -4.26
N GLY A 548 -29.90 26.96 -4.06
CA GLY A 548 -31.35 26.84 -3.83
C GLY A 548 -32.17 26.66 -5.11
N ASN A 549 -31.54 26.71 -6.29
CA ASN A 549 -32.21 26.44 -7.58
C ASN A 549 -31.55 25.24 -8.27
N ASP A 550 -31.87 24.04 -7.81
CA ASP A 550 -31.21 22.80 -8.25
C ASP A 550 -31.36 22.54 -9.75
N PRO A 551 -32.53 22.72 -10.41
CA PRO A 551 -32.63 22.51 -11.85
C PRO A 551 -31.69 23.38 -12.68
N VAL A 552 -31.51 24.65 -12.30
CA VAL A 552 -30.56 25.56 -12.97
C VAL A 552 -29.13 25.14 -12.70
N ARG A 553 -28.80 24.75 -11.46
CA ARG A 553 -27.46 24.26 -11.10
C ARG A 553 -27.09 23.03 -11.89
N GLU A 554 -27.97 22.05 -11.99
CA GLU A 554 -27.75 20.81 -12.76
C GLU A 554 -27.49 21.11 -14.25
N ALA A 555 -28.27 22.02 -14.83
CA ALA A 555 -28.05 22.45 -16.22
C ALA A 555 -26.68 23.13 -16.41
N ILE A 556 -26.26 23.98 -15.48
CA ILE A 556 -24.94 24.61 -15.50
C ILE A 556 -23.84 23.56 -15.39
N HIS A 557 -23.96 22.59 -14.47
CA HIS A 557 -23.00 21.51 -14.31
C HIS A 557 -22.88 20.67 -15.59
N ALA A 558 -23.99 20.31 -16.20
CA ALA A 558 -23.99 19.50 -17.42
C ALA A 558 -23.26 20.21 -18.58
N VAL A 559 -23.55 21.50 -18.80
CA VAL A 559 -22.89 22.28 -19.86
C VAL A 559 -21.40 22.48 -19.55
N PHE A 560 -21.07 22.85 -18.30
CA PHE A 560 -19.69 23.04 -17.87
C PHE A 560 -18.86 21.76 -18.06
N LEU A 561 -19.35 20.63 -17.58
CA LEU A 561 -18.67 19.32 -17.68
C LEU A 561 -18.51 18.89 -19.14
N TYR A 562 -19.50 19.12 -19.99
CA TYR A 562 -19.39 18.80 -21.41
C TYR A 562 -18.14 19.43 -22.04
N TYR A 563 -17.91 20.72 -21.79
CA TYR A 563 -16.74 21.42 -22.33
C TYR A 563 -15.45 21.10 -21.56
N ALA A 564 -15.49 21.01 -20.24
CA ALA A 564 -14.31 20.73 -19.42
C ALA A 564 -13.73 19.33 -19.71
N ILE A 565 -14.59 18.32 -19.82
CA ILE A 565 -14.17 16.93 -20.13
C ILE A 565 -13.55 16.88 -21.53
N ARG A 566 -14.15 17.52 -22.51
CA ARG A 566 -13.60 17.57 -23.88
C ARG A 566 -12.24 18.28 -23.95
N ASN A 567 -11.94 19.14 -23.00
CA ASN A 567 -10.66 19.84 -22.89
C ASN A 567 -9.69 19.17 -21.91
N GLY A 568 -10.04 17.98 -21.40
CA GLY A 568 -9.11 17.14 -20.67
C GLY A 568 -9.33 17.00 -19.16
N MET A 569 -10.44 17.49 -18.61
CA MET A 569 -10.80 17.24 -17.21
C MET A 569 -11.05 15.74 -17.01
N ASP A 570 -10.30 15.13 -16.09
CA ASP A 570 -10.30 13.67 -15.89
C ASP A 570 -11.30 13.21 -14.84
N MET A 571 -11.52 14.01 -13.81
CA MET A 571 -12.42 13.73 -12.70
C MET A 571 -13.06 15.00 -12.16
N GLY A 572 -14.08 14.84 -11.37
CA GLY A 572 -14.72 15.96 -10.69
C GLY A 572 -15.36 15.54 -9.38
N ILE A 573 -15.31 16.44 -8.41
CA ILE A 573 -16.00 16.30 -7.13
C ILE A 573 -17.44 16.76 -7.36
N VAL A 574 -18.37 15.81 -7.31
CA VAL A 574 -19.75 15.95 -7.76
C VAL A 574 -20.72 15.27 -6.80
N ASN A 575 -21.99 15.64 -6.90
CA ASN A 575 -23.07 14.85 -6.30
C ASN A 575 -23.39 13.67 -7.23
N ALA A 576 -22.88 12.48 -6.93
CA ALA A 576 -23.05 11.30 -7.76
C ALA A 576 -24.53 10.95 -8.04
N GLY A 577 -25.42 11.25 -7.10
CA GLY A 577 -26.86 11.02 -7.26
C GLY A 577 -27.56 11.93 -8.27
N GLN A 578 -26.90 12.98 -8.77
CA GLN A 578 -27.43 13.91 -9.76
C GLN A 578 -26.96 13.64 -11.18
N LEU A 579 -26.09 12.65 -11.37
CA LEU A 579 -25.49 12.34 -12.68
C LEU A 579 -26.22 11.21 -13.42
N ALA A 580 -27.39 10.81 -12.96
CA ALA A 580 -28.22 9.77 -13.59
C ALA A 580 -28.96 10.28 -14.81
#